data_5b810abb977318272a77331b330faf5f
#
_entry.id   5b810abb977318272a77331b330faf5f
#
_cell.length_a   1.000
_cell.length_b   1.000
_cell.length_c   1.000
_cell.angle_alpha   90.00
_cell.angle_beta   90.00
_cell.angle_gamma   90.00
#
_symmetry.space_group_name_H-M   'P 1'
#
loop_
_entity.id
_entity.type
_entity.pdbx_description
1 polymer ?
#
loop_
_entity_poly.entity_id
_entity_poly.type
_entity_poly.pdbx_seq_one_letter_code
_entity_poly.pdbx_strand_id
1 'polypeptide(L)'
;GEVPADSFQERAAPYWPWATREYVIMDGALPLNPLTLNPPFPCTRSGFFKVTFLVALKAGKDSGEFFDCWLNEHVPNVRNTMEAVGGFRYVVSHSLDPSSETYAGMAELYFPDPSGWDRYRDHIEPDGMKNFVDYDNTDVFYTGTEMVGIEAP
;
A
#
# COMPACT_ATOMS: atom_id res chain seq x y z
N GLY A 1 13.53 -22.46 2.33
CA GLY A 1 12.65 -23.38 1.59
C GLY A 1 12.68 -23.02 0.13
N GLU A 2 12.73 -24.02 -0.73
CA GLU A 2 12.65 -23.81 -2.19
C GLU A 2 11.30 -23.13 -2.50
N VAL A 3 11.35 -22.05 -3.23
CA VAL A 3 10.14 -21.44 -3.81
C VAL A 3 9.58 -22.49 -4.79
N PRO A 4 8.31 -22.90 -4.65
CA PRO A 4 7.72 -23.83 -5.61
C PRO A 4 7.85 -23.23 -7.00
N ALA A 5 8.42 -24.00 -7.93
CA ALA A 5 8.42 -23.65 -9.34
C ALA A 5 6.97 -23.75 -9.85
N ASP A 6 6.18 -22.70 -9.66
CA ASP A 6 4.86 -22.66 -10.23
C ASP A 6 4.87 -21.92 -11.56
N SER A 7 4.02 -22.34 -12.44
CA SER A 7 3.86 -21.76 -13.76
C SER A 7 3.17 -20.40 -13.75
N PHE A 8 2.80 -19.87 -12.58
CA PHE A 8 2.19 -18.55 -12.45
C PHE A 8 3.19 -17.46 -12.81
N GLN A 9 4.43 -17.57 -12.31
CA GLN A 9 5.50 -16.62 -12.57
C GLN A 9 5.84 -16.52 -14.06
N GLU A 10 5.79 -17.65 -14.78
CA GLU A 10 6.02 -17.70 -16.23
C GLU A 10 4.88 -17.08 -17.04
N ARG A 11 3.67 -17.01 -16.46
CA ARG A 11 2.45 -16.51 -17.12
C ARG A 11 2.06 -15.09 -16.69
N ALA A 12 2.60 -14.60 -15.57
CA ALA A 12 2.40 -13.23 -15.12
C ALA A 12 3.49 -12.33 -15.71
N ALA A 13 3.16 -11.60 -16.77
CA ALA A 13 4.07 -10.63 -17.38
C ALA A 13 3.45 -9.22 -17.33
N PRO A 14 4.25 -8.19 -17.00
CA PRO A 14 5.64 -8.26 -16.55
C PRO A 14 5.76 -8.81 -15.12
N TYR A 15 6.66 -9.76 -14.90
CA TYR A 15 6.97 -10.29 -13.58
C TYR A 15 8.03 -9.40 -12.92
N TRP A 16 7.69 -8.83 -11.78
CA TRP A 16 8.59 -7.99 -11.00
C TRP A 16 8.52 -8.38 -9.51
N PRO A 17 9.40 -9.28 -9.07
CA PRO A 17 9.48 -9.65 -7.67
C PRO A 17 10.14 -8.50 -6.89
N TRP A 18 9.46 -8.02 -5.87
CA TRP A 18 9.94 -6.93 -5.03
C TRP A 18 9.95 -7.34 -3.56
N ALA A 19 11.15 -7.42 -2.98
CA ALA A 19 11.32 -7.77 -1.57
C ALA A 19 11.21 -6.53 -0.69
N THR A 20 10.31 -6.58 0.29
CA THR A 20 10.05 -5.46 1.21
C THR A 20 10.05 -5.91 2.66
N ARG A 21 10.22 -4.93 3.56
CA ARG A 21 9.91 -5.06 4.99
C ARG A 21 8.58 -4.37 5.24
N GLU A 22 7.60 -5.13 5.69
CA GLU A 22 6.26 -4.63 6.00
C GLU A 22 6.15 -4.13 7.44
N TYR A 23 5.42 -3.03 7.62
CA TYR A 23 5.03 -2.43 8.89
C TYR A 23 3.51 -2.24 8.88
N VAL A 24 2.80 -3.01 9.69
CA VAL A 24 1.34 -2.84 9.88
C VAL A 24 1.14 -1.77 10.95
N ILE A 25 0.74 -0.58 10.52
CA ILE A 25 0.58 0.61 11.38
C ILE A 25 -0.80 0.64 12.03
N MET A 26 -1.83 0.33 11.25
CA MET A 26 -3.21 0.18 11.69
C MET A 26 -3.73 -1.16 11.17
N ASP A 27 -4.13 -2.04 12.07
CA ASP A 27 -4.53 -3.42 11.76
C ASP A 27 -6.04 -3.61 11.83
N GLY A 28 -6.80 -2.79 11.13
CA GLY A 28 -8.23 -2.96 10.98
C GLY A 28 -8.57 -4.19 10.13
N ALA A 29 -9.60 -4.93 10.52
CA ALA A 29 -10.06 -6.10 9.78
C ALA A 29 -10.58 -5.72 8.41
N LEU A 30 -10.19 -6.46 7.38
CA LEU A 30 -10.71 -6.31 6.03
C LEU A 30 -12.13 -6.91 5.97
N PRO A 31 -13.16 -6.13 5.57
CA PRO A 31 -14.51 -6.65 5.39
C PRO A 31 -14.59 -7.42 4.07
N LEU A 32 -14.05 -8.63 4.06
CA LEU A 32 -14.09 -9.50 2.90
C LEU A 32 -15.46 -10.17 2.79
N ASN A 33 -16.12 -9.99 1.65
CA ASN A 33 -17.33 -10.73 1.36
C ASN A 33 -16.97 -12.19 1.02
N PRO A 34 -17.80 -13.19 1.40
CA PRO A 34 -17.56 -14.57 1.05
C PRO A 34 -17.49 -14.74 -0.46
N LEU A 35 -16.63 -15.65 -0.93
CA LEU A 35 -16.53 -16.03 -2.33
C LEU A 35 -17.89 -16.49 -2.83
N THR A 36 -18.37 -15.90 -3.93
CA THR A 36 -19.57 -16.35 -4.60
C THR A 36 -19.21 -17.15 -5.84
N LEU A 37 -19.88 -18.28 -6.03
CA LEU A 37 -19.73 -19.11 -7.22
C LEU A 37 -20.60 -18.61 -8.39
N ASN A 38 -21.38 -17.54 -8.17
CA ASN A 38 -22.26 -16.95 -9.18
C ASN A 38 -21.53 -15.86 -9.98
N PRO A 39 -21.75 -15.75 -11.30
CA PRO A 39 -21.20 -14.67 -12.10
C PRO A 39 -21.64 -13.27 -11.62
N PRO A 40 -20.77 -12.26 -11.77
CA PRO A 40 -19.44 -12.27 -12.40
C PRO A 40 -18.40 -12.91 -11.49
N PHE A 41 -17.88 -14.01 -11.95
CA PHE A 41 -17.01 -14.94 -11.25
C PHE A 41 -15.54 -14.63 -11.55
N PRO A 42 -14.61 -14.72 -10.56
CA PRO A 42 -14.72 -14.95 -9.12
C PRO A 42 -14.51 -13.68 -8.29
N CYS A 43 -15.31 -12.65 -8.49
CA CYS A 43 -15.14 -11.38 -7.79
C CYS A 43 -15.99 -11.29 -6.53
N THR A 44 -15.37 -11.33 -5.37
CA THR A 44 -15.95 -10.72 -4.18
C THR A 44 -15.58 -9.24 -4.21
N ARG A 45 -16.57 -8.36 -4.29
CA ARG A 45 -16.33 -6.96 -4.03
C ARG A 45 -16.07 -6.81 -2.53
N SER A 46 -14.87 -6.41 -2.19
CA SER A 46 -14.56 -5.97 -0.84
C SER A 46 -15.38 -4.74 -0.51
N GLY A 47 -15.95 -4.69 0.68
CA GLY A 47 -16.70 -3.52 1.14
C GLY A 47 -15.79 -2.39 1.61
N PHE A 48 -14.70 -2.08 0.90
CA PHE A 48 -13.74 -1.04 1.25
C PHE A 48 -13.16 -0.34 0.01
N PHE A 49 -12.52 0.79 0.23
CA PHE A 49 -11.77 1.53 -0.77
C PHE A 49 -10.30 1.58 -0.33
N LYS A 50 -9.39 1.17 -1.20
CA LYS A 50 -7.96 1.13 -0.94
C LYS A 50 -7.22 2.10 -1.86
N VAL A 51 -6.29 2.84 -1.28
CA VAL A 51 -5.33 3.66 -2.01
C VAL A 51 -3.94 3.09 -1.79
N THR A 52 -3.24 2.78 -2.88
CA THR A 52 -1.88 2.27 -2.86
C THR A 52 -0.93 3.27 -3.50
N PHE A 53 0.11 3.64 -2.79
CA PHE A 53 1.21 4.46 -3.29
C PHE A 53 2.43 3.58 -3.52
N LEU A 54 2.99 3.60 -4.72
CA LEU A 54 4.34 3.11 -4.99
C LEU A 54 5.27 4.31 -5.00
N VAL A 55 6.05 4.45 -3.94
CA VAL A 55 6.76 5.70 -3.62
C VAL A 55 8.18 5.67 -4.15
N ALA A 56 8.48 6.58 -5.07
CA ALA A 56 9.82 6.80 -5.60
C ALA A 56 10.61 7.79 -4.72
N LEU A 57 11.90 7.52 -4.54
CA LEU A 57 12.83 8.39 -3.82
C LEU A 57 13.50 9.36 -4.81
N LYS A 58 13.58 10.64 -4.45
CA LYS A 58 14.32 11.65 -5.24
C LYS A 58 15.78 11.24 -5.41
N ALA A 59 16.31 11.46 -6.60
CA ALA A 59 17.72 11.21 -6.90
C ALA A 59 18.66 11.93 -5.90
N GLY A 60 19.64 11.21 -5.42
CA GLY A 60 20.66 11.73 -4.48
C GLY A 60 20.20 11.85 -3.02
N LYS A 61 18.99 11.42 -2.68
CA LYS A 61 18.54 11.32 -1.30
C LYS A 61 18.96 10.00 -0.66
N ASP A 62 19.28 10.04 0.63
CA ASP A 62 19.61 8.86 1.40
C ASP A 62 18.34 8.08 1.77
N SER A 63 18.35 6.78 1.50
CA SER A 63 17.18 5.93 1.76
C SER A 63 16.97 5.65 3.25
N GLY A 64 18.03 5.64 4.05
CA GLY A 64 17.94 5.48 5.51
C GLY A 64 17.25 6.70 6.14
N GLU A 65 17.69 7.91 5.79
CA GLU A 65 17.04 9.15 6.24
C GLU A 65 15.57 9.22 5.78
N PHE A 66 15.30 8.76 4.55
CA PHE A 66 13.94 8.69 4.02
C PHE A 66 13.06 7.75 4.85
N PHE A 67 13.53 6.54 5.13
CA PHE A 67 12.78 5.56 5.93
C PHE A 67 12.59 6.02 7.38
N ASP A 68 13.58 6.66 7.96
CA ASP A 68 13.46 7.26 9.31
C ASP A 68 12.40 8.37 9.34
N CYS A 69 12.40 9.28 8.36
CA CYS A 69 11.36 10.30 8.21
C CYS A 69 9.99 9.66 8.02
N TRP A 70 9.89 8.63 7.18
CA TRP A 70 8.62 7.94 6.92
C TRP A 70 8.04 7.35 8.20
N LEU A 71 8.83 6.58 8.96
CA LEU A 71 8.33 5.91 10.17
C LEU A 71 8.11 6.85 11.35
N ASN A 72 8.97 7.86 11.54
CA ASN A 72 8.98 8.66 12.76
C ASN A 72 8.20 9.98 12.64
N GLU A 73 7.99 10.49 11.41
CA GLU A 73 7.27 11.74 11.17
C GLU A 73 5.98 11.51 10.36
N HIS A 74 6.10 10.87 9.19
CA HIS A 74 4.96 10.71 8.28
C HIS A 74 3.95 9.69 8.78
N VAL A 75 4.37 8.55 9.30
CA VAL A 75 3.47 7.51 9.83
C VAL A 75 2.55 8.05 10.94
N PRO A 76 3.04 8.78 11.96
CA PRO A 76 2.16 9.41 12.95
C PRO A 76 1.17 10.39 12.33
N ASN A 77 1.58 11.22 11.39
CA ASN A 77 0.73 12.18 10.69
C ASN A 77 -0.40 11.48 9.91
N VAL A 78 -0.04 10.49 9.08
CA VAL A 78 -1.01 9.69 8.32
C VAL A 78 -1.97 8.95 9.25
N ARG A 79 -1.47 8.29 10.28
CA ARG A 79 -2.28 7.55 11.24
C ARG A 79 -3.30 8.44 11.92
N ASN A 80 -2.89 9.58 12.45
CA ASN A 80 -3.79 10.53 13.12
C ASN A 80 -4.87 11.04 12.17
N THR A 81 -4.50 11.35 10.93
CA THR A 81 -5.45 11.79 9.90
C THR A 81 -6.43 10.68 9.55
N MET A 82 -5.95 9.45 9.34
CA MET A 82 -6.81 8.30 9.04
C MET A 82 -7.81 8.01 10.17
N GLU A 83 -7.36 8.03 11.43
CA GLU A 83 -8.22 7.85 12.59
C GLU A 83 -9.34 8.93 12.63
N ALA A 84 -8.99 10.18 12.32
CA ALA A 84 -9.95 11.29 12.30
C ALA A 84 -11.01 11.18 11.21
N VAL A 85 -10.70 10.54 10.08
CA VAL A 85 -11.61 10.43 8.91
C VAL A 85 -12.25 9.05 8.75
N GLY A 86 -11.96 8.12 9.67
CA GLY A 86 -12.54 6.77 9.67
C GLY A 86 -11.78 5.77 8.79
N GLY A 87 -10.51 6.05 8.44
CA GLY A 87 -9.63 5.05 7.87
C GLY A 87 -9.37 3.93 8.89
N PHE A 88 -9.26 2.68 8.44
CA PHE A 88 -9.22 1.56 9.38
C PHE A 88 -7.97 0.67 9.26
N ARG A 89 -7.26 0.71 8.13
CA ARG A 89 -6.04 -0.06 7.95
C ARG A 89 -4.98 0.78 7.23
N TYR A 90 -3.74 0.73 7.72
CA TYR A 90 -2.60 1.39 7.12
C TYR A 90 -1.37 0.51 7.20
N VAL A 91 -0.79 0.21 6.05
CA VAL A 91 0.39 -0.64 5.92
C VAL A 91 1.46 0.12 5.15
N VAL A 92 2.69 0.03 5.61
CA VAL A 92 3.89 0.57 4.95
C VAL A 92 4.84 -0.57 4.65
N SER A 93 5.40 -0.58 3.44
CA SER A 93 6.41 -1.54 3.03
C SER A 93 7.64 -0.79 2.52
N HIS A 94 8.80 -1.01 3.12
CA HIS A 94 10.07 -0.46 2.66
C HIS A 94 10.82 -1.47 1.80
N SER A 95 11.35 -1.06 0.66
CA SER A 95 12.23 -1.88 -0.16
C SER A 95 13.43 -2.36 0.63
N LEU A 96 13.81 -3.62 0.45
CA LEU A 96 15.07 -4.15 1.01
C LEU A 96 16.29 -3.71 0.20
N ASP A 97 16.10 -3.32 -1.06
CA ASP A 97 17.17 -2.80 -1.92
C ASP A 97 16.67 -1.56 -2.70
N PRO A 98 16.44 -0.42 -1.99
CA PRO A 98 15.89 0.79 -2.59
C PRO A 98 16.80 1.43 -3.65
N SER A 99 18.07 1.03 -3.71
CA SER A 99 19.04 1.57 -4.68
C SER A 99 18.92 0.93 -6.07
N SER A 100 18.42 -0.30 -6.14
CA SER A 100 18.24 -1.05 -7.40
C SER A 100 16.79 -1.13 -7.85
N GLU A 101 15.84 -0.73 -7.02
CA GLU A 101 14.40 -0.78 -7.31
C GLU A 101 13.86 0.56 -7.81
N THR A 102 12.81 0.51 -8.63
CA THR A 102 12.12 1.71 -9.11
C THR A 102 11.47 2.48 -7.97
N TYR A 103 10.93 1.75 -6.97
CA TYR A 103 10.26 2.34 -5.82
C TYR A 103 11.00 1.98 -4.53
N ALA A 104 11.15 2.99 -3.67
CA ALA A 104 11.75 2.80 -2.37
C ALA A 104 10.79 2.19 -1.35
N GLY A 105 9.48 2.33 -1.56
CA GLY A 105 8.50 1.74 -0.67
C GLY A 105 7.08 1.82 -1.19
N MET A 106 6.15 1.23 -0.44
CA MET A 106 4.73 1.22 -0.72
C MET A 106 3.95 1.63 0.53
N ALA A 107 2.87 2.37 0.34
CA ALA A 107 1.89 2.64 1.37
C ALA A 107 0.51 2.18 0.91
N GLU A 108 -0.25 1.55 1.80
CA GLU A 108 -1.59 1.08 1.55
C GLU A 108 -2.54 1.64 2.61
N LEU A 109 -3.49 2.45 2.19
CA LEU A 109 -4.47 3.10 3.04
C LEU A 109 -5.86 2.58 2.71
N TYR A 110 -6.59 2.13 3.74
CA TYR A 110 -7.91 1.53 3.58
C TYR A 110 -8.98 2.36 4.27
N PHE A 111 -10.07 2.60 3.54
CA PHE A 111 -11.23 3.37 3.98
C PHE A 111 -12.50 2.55 3.75
N PRO A 112 -13.59 2.75 4.53
CA PRO A 112 -14.86 2.08 4.30
C PRO A 112 -15.43 2.33 2.90
N ASP A 113 -15.20 3.52 2.36
CA ASP A 113 -15.68 3.97 1.05
C ASP A 113 -14.80 5.11 0.49
N PRO A 114 -14.99 5.53 -0.78
CA PRO A 114 -14.20 6.60 -1.40
C PRO A 114 -14.26 7.95 -0.68
N SER A 115 -15.35 8.26 0.02
CA SER A 115 -15.49 9.54 0.74
C SER A 115 -14.52 9.67 1.91
N GLY A 116 -14.08 8.56 2.49
CA GLY A 116 -13.01 8.53 3.48
C GLY A 116 -11.69 9.04 2.92
N TRP A 117 -11.36 8.64 1.70
CA TRP A 117 -10.19 9.14 0.99
C TRP A 117 -10.29 10.64 0.67
N ASP A 118 -11.46 11.12 0.24
CA ASP A 118 -11.66 12.54 -0.03
C ASP A 118 -11.43 13.38 1.23
N ARG A 119 -12.01 12.97 2.36
CA ARG A 119 -11.77 13.63 3.66
C ARG A 119 -10.30 13.55 4.07
N TYR A 120 -9.62 12.41 3.86
CA TYR A 120 -8.20 12.27 4.16
C TYR A 120 -7.36 13.32 3.42
N ARG A 121 -7.56 13.49 2.11
CA ARG A 121 -6.84 14.48 1.31
C ARG A 121 -7.04 15.92 1.79
N ASP A 122 -8.23 16.22 2.30
CA ASP A 122 -8.56 17.55 2.81
C ASP A 122 -7.95 17.84 4.19
N HIS A 123 -7.54 16.80 4.94
CA HIS A 123 -7.09 16.92 6.33
C HIS A 123 -5.60 16.61 6.53
N ILE A 124 -4.97 15.85 5.62
CA ILE A 124 -3.54 15.53 5.76
C ILE A 124 -2.68 16.78 5.61
N GLU A 125 -1.84 17.01 6.59
CA GLU A 125 -0.89 18.14 6.55
C GLU A 125 0.43 17.73 5.90
N PRO A 126 1.09 18.66 5.19
CA PRO A 126 2.43 18.41 4.67
C PRO A 126 3.44 18.16 5.80
N ASP A 127 4.35 17.23 5.60
CA ASP A 127 5.44 16.89 6.52
C ASP A 127 6.78 16.73 5.81
N GLY A 128 7.76 16.16 6.50
CA GLY A 128 9.12 15.98 5.99
C GLY A 128 9.24 15.10 4.75
N MET A 129 8.25 14.25 4.45
CA MET A 129 8.26 13.35 3.29
C MET A 129 8.40 14.11 1.96
N LYS A 130 7.87 15.33 1.85
CA LYS A 130 8.01 16.17 0.64
C LYS A 130 9.46 16.42 0.22
N ASN A 131 10.41 16.30 1.15
CA ASN A 131 11.83 16.51 0.87
C ASN A 131 12.48 15.30 0.19
N PHE A 132 11.85 14.13 0.30
CA PHE A 132 12.38 12.85 -0.17
C PHE A 132 11.62 12.28 -1.36
N VAL A 133 10.29 12.41 -1.39
CA VAL A 133 9.43 11.78 -2.40
C VAL A 133 9.59 12.45 -3.74
N ASP A 134 9.86 11.65 -4.77
CA ASP A 134 9.76 12.03 -6.17
C ASP A 134 8.31 11.82 -6.64
N TYR A 135 7.53 12.89 -6.61
CA TYR A 135 6.10 12.84 -6.98
C TYR A 135 5.86 12.57 -8.45
N ASP A 136 6.81 12.92 -9.32
CA ASP A 136 6.66 12.70 -10.77
C ASP A 136 6.82 11.22 -11.14
N ASN A 137 7.53 10.46 -10.32
CA ASN A 137 7.80 9.02 -10.50
C ASN A 137 7.11 8.15 -9.44
N THR A 138 6.26 8.71 -8.60
CA THR A 138 5.43 7.98 -7.62
C THR A 138 4.09 7.65 -8.25
N ASP A 139 3.70 6.37 -8.22
CA ASP A 139 2.42 5.91 -8.75
C ASP A 139 1.38 5.77 -7.65
N VAL A 140 0.11 6.08 -7.98
CA VAL A 140 -1.04 5.96 -7.07
C VAL A 140 -2.14 5.13 -7.73
N PHE A 141 -2.58 4.10 -7.02
CA PHE A 141 -3.65 3.21 -7.47
C PHE A 141 -4.86 3.27 -6.53
N TYR A 142 -6.04 3.20 -7.12
CA TYR A 142 -7.31 3.17 -6.40
C TYR A 142 -8.00 1.84 -6.66
N THR A 143 -8.33 1.11 -5.58
CA THR A 143 -8.91 -0.22 -5.67
C THR A 143 -10.20 -0.29 -4.86
N GLY A 144 -11.31 -0.70 -5.49
CA GLY A 144 -12.60 -0.94 -4.84
C GLY A 144 -12.92 -2.42 -4.65
N THR A 145 -12.02 -3.33 -5.10
CA THR A 145 -12.22 -4.77 -5.01
C THR A 145 -10.90 -5.48 -4.77
N GLU A 146 -10.92 -6.50 -3.94
CA GLU A 146 -9.81 -7.45 -3.80
C GLU A 146 -10.31 -8.87 -3.99
N MET A 147 -9.43 -9.73 -4.49
CA MET A 147 -9.67 -11.15 -4.63
C MET A 147 -8.75 -11.90 -3.66
N VAL A 148 -9.32 -12.69 -2.77
CA VAL A 148 -8.55 -13.56 -1.89
C VAL A 148 -8.21 -14.83 -2.67
N GLY A 149 -6.96 -14.99 -3.05
CA GLY A 149 -6.48 -16.18 -3.77
C GLY A 149 -6.19 -17.35 -2.83
N ILE A 150 -5.71 -17.05 -1.60
CA ILE A 150 -5.40 -18.04 -0.56
C ILE A 150 -5.94 -17.49 0.76
N GLU A 151 -6.80 -18.25 1.42
CA GLU A 151 -7.25 -17.89 2.77
C GLU A 151 -6.10 -18.05 3.76
N ALA A 152 -5.97 -17.09 4.69
CA ALA A 152 -5.05 -17.26 5.80
C ALA A 152 -5.49 -18.46 6.68
N PRO A 153 -4.54 -19.26 7.19
CA PRO A 153 -4.85 -20.39 8.06
C PRO A 153 -5.51 -19.99 9.38
#